data_66784fef40e26cebe99e1318354c5a78
#
_entry.id   66784fef40e26cebe99e1318354c5a78
#
_cell.length_a   1.000
_cell.length_b   1.000
_cell.length_c   1.000
_cell.angle_alpha   90.00
_cell.angle_beta   90.00
_cell.angle_gamma   90.00
#
_symmetry.space_group_name_H-M   'P 1'
#
loop_
_entity.id
_entity.type
_entity.pdbx_description
1 polymer ?
#
loop_
_entity_poly.entity_id
_entity_poly.type
_entity_poly.pdbx_seq_one_letter_code
_entity_poly.pdbx_strand_id
1 'polypeptide(L)'
;MIDFIGNYANNYLIPIALYGNTGDRDVARKNLQRESIGISSISFDKIARERVLASLDTADLSDMKLLSKQYQQMRYELGRIPMLMDFAHRDASLVFTLASKNNDYLSFVVSREKSLSRGKHASASYVEQLEPVSNAQSGVLKMLTATQLRGLRPHESLILAVLCDLDWRRINPDCSDDDASLFERFSTQHSLSLFDLQTVLSTLFPYVDNNIQQCGSAFSTLNYSYFTSANRTRFGNTSLVCMCDNESYALTQECESMLHHATFRTFFTDTIEASLFNALALSREARKRRIMPDHGFIYGEKYSLADVMRLCAWKDEQIPQNVGGYKLDTDTNSLPIFIKYEASQYGDRFLNPGEIEWFSKNNRSLQSPEFKWLLDGTEHTSEWKNRHFVPIFIRRKAEEKEKSYYYVGSAVAVDDAHESVNIADDGTQSKVVISTLKLAKPVDPELYRHLTGNPAF
;
A
#
# COMPACT_ATOMS: atom_id res chain seq x y z
N MET A 1 1.20 22.76 30.60
CA MET A 1 1.25 21.51 31.40
C MET A 1 2.55 20.81 31.03
N ILE A 2 3.43 20.53 31.99
CA ILE A 2 4.65 19.76 31.78
C ILE A 2 4.34 18.36 32.30
N ASP A 3 4.33 17.39 31.41
CA ASP A 3 4.10 15.99 31.76
C ASP A 3 5.43 15.24 31.75
N PHE A 4 5.73 14.55 32.85
CA PHE A 4 6.96 13.76 32.97
C PHE A 4 6.66 12.31 32.55
N ILE A 5 7.19 11.90 31.41
CA ILE A 5 7.07 10.54 30.88
C ILE A 5 7.92 9.60 31.75
N GLY A 6 7.30 9.01 32.77
CA GLY A 6 7.98 8.13 33.74
C GLY A 6 7.87 6.63 33.47
N ASN A 7 6.98 6.18 32.58
CA ASN A 7 6.74 4.75 32.34
C ASN A 7 7.28 4.32 30.97
N TYR A 8 8.54 3.95 30.92
CA TYR A 8 9.27 3.61 29.70
C TYR A 8 8.74 2.39 28.95
N ALA A 9 8.03 1.48 29.61
CA ALA A 9 7.52 0.27 28.99
C ALA A 9 6.36 0.51 28.00
N ASN A 10 5.62 1.62 28.18
CA ASN A 10 4.42 1.94 27.40
C ASN A 10 4.52 3.28 26.65
N ASN A 11 5.72 3.74 26.35
CA ASN A 11 5.94 5.03 25.66
C ASN A 11 5.27 5.08 24.28
N TYR A 12 5.02 3.94 23.63
CA TYR A 12 4.26 3.84 22.38
C TYR A 12 2.80 4.34 22.51
N LEU A 13 2.27 4.43 23.74
CA LEU A 13 0.94 4.99 23.99
C LEU A 13 0.90 6.51 23.85
N ILE A 14 2.04 7.20 23.89
CA ILE A 14 2.11 8.66 23.79
C ILE A 14 1.65 9.15 22.41
N PRO A 15 2.16 8.64 21.29
CA PRO A 15 1.62 8.98 19.97
C PRO A 15 0.13 8.65 19.85
N ILE A 16 -0.29 7.52 20.43
CA ILE A 16 -1.70 7.11 20.44
C ILE A 16 -2.56 8.10 21.20
N ALA A 17 -2.10 8.56 22.37
CA ALA A 17 -2.85 9.53 23.19
C ALA A 17 -2.91 10.91 22.55
N LEU A 18 -1.86 11.32 21.83
CA LEU A 18 -1.74 12.65 21.21
C LEU A 18 -2.40 12.74 19.84
N TYR A 19 -2.29 11.68 19.03
CA TYR A 19 -2.65 11.70 17.60
C TYR A 19 -3.72 10.66 17.25
N GLY A 20 -4.20 9.87 18.19
CA GLY A 20 -5.09 8.74 17.97
C GLY A 20 -4.35 7.42 17.73
N ASN A 21 -5.09 6.31 17.85
CA ASN A 21 -4.52 4.99 17.57
C ASN A 21 -4.66 4.66 16.11
N THR A 22 -3.56 4.77 15.38
CA THR A 22 -3.50 4.56 13.93
C THR A 22 -3.41 3.08 13.53
N GLY A 23 -3.17 2.16 14.47
CA GLY A 23 -2.92 0.75 14.16
C GLY A 23 -1.67 0.51 13.30
N ASP A 24 -0.96 1.56 12.90
CA ASP A 24 0.23 1.54 12.05
C ASP A 24 1.37 2.32 12.71
N ARG A 25 2.53 1.65 12.85
CA ARG A 25 3.72 2.24 13.50
C ARG A 25 4.31 3.41 12.70
N ASP A 26 4.25 3.33 11.38
CA ASP A 26 4.83 4.36 10.52
C ASP A 26 4.00 5.64 10.54
N VAL A 27 2.67 5.51 10.62
CA VAL A 27 1.79 6.65 10.82
C VAL A 27 2.00 7.25 12.21
N ALA A 28 2.13 6.43 13.25
CA ALA A 28 2.45 6.90 14.60
C ALA A 28 3.81 7.62 14.64
N ARG A 29 4.83 7.11 13.93
CA ARG A 29 6.15 7.73 13.80
C ARG A 29 6.07 9.06 13.04
N LYS A 30 5.38 9.10 11.91
CA LYS A 30 5.14 10.34 11.13
C LYS A 30 4.40 11.40 11.96
N ASN A 31 3.44 10.98 12.79
CA ASN A 31 2.71 11.88 13.66
C ASN A 31 3.58 12.47 14.78
N LEU A 32 4.54 11.72 15.34
CA LEU A 32 5.51 12.22 16.31
C LEU A 32 6.45 13.30 15.75
N GLN A 33 6.57 13.38 14.43
CA GLN A 33 7.36 14.41 13.75
C GLN A 33 6.62 15.74 13.61
N ARG A 34 5.31 15.74 13.84
CA ARG A 34 4.50 16.97 13.80
C ARG A 34 4.70 17.76 15.08
N GLU A 35 5.13 19.00 14.94
CA GLU A 35 5.34 19.93 16.07
C GLU A 35 4.05 20.56 16.56
N SER A 36 2.91 20.33 15.88
CA SER A 36 1.62 20.90 16.23
C SER A 36 0.47 19.91 16.10
N ILE A 37 -0.47 19.99 17.04
CA ILE A 37 -1.76 19.31 17.01
C ILE A 37 -2.85 20.39 17.04
N GLY A 38 -3.50 20.64 15.91
CA GLY A 38 -4.43 21.75 15.78
C GLY A 38 -3.75 23.09 16.05
N ILE A 39 -4.19 23.82 17.07
CA ILE A 39 -3.61 25.10 17.53
C ILE A 39 -2.54 24.93 18.62
N SER A 40 -2.27 23.71 19.07
CA SER A 40 -1.31 23.40 20.13
C SER A 40 0.02 22.94 19.55
N SER A 41 1.14 23.42 20.09
CA SER A 41 2.47 22.92 19.77
C SER A 41 2.92 21.87 20.80
N ILE A 42 3.55 20.80 20.34
CA ILE A 42 4.14 19.78 21.19
C ILE A 42 5.61 19.67 20.85
N SER A 43 6.45 19.82 21.88
CA SER A 43 7.88 19.64 21.76
C SER A 43 8.33 18.46 22.62
N PHE A 44 9.05 17.53 22.01
CA PHE A 44 9.75 16.45 22.73
C PHE A 44 11.24 16.79 22.77
N ASP A 45 11.87 16.58 23.94
CA ASP A 45 13.32 16.56 23.95
C ASP A 45 13.84 15.34 23.15
N LYS A 46 15.10 15.43 22.71
CA LYS A 46 15.70 14.40 21.84
C LYS A 46 15.67 13.00 22.46
N ILE A 47 15.95 12.90 23.76
CA ILE A 47 16.02 11.62 24.49
C ILE A 47 14.62 11.02 24.64
N ALA A 48 13.62 11.85 24.99
CA ALA A 48 12.22 11.40 25.10
C ALA A 48 11.69 10.91 23.74
N ARG A 49 11.99 11.65 22.66
CA ARG A 49 11.60 11.27 21.28
C ARG A 49 12.22 9.94 20.87
N GLU A 50 13.53 9.75 21.10
CA GLU A 50 14.21 8.49 20.79
C GLU A 50 13.64 7.29 21.55
N ARG A 51 13.27 7.47 22.81
CA ARG A 51 12.64 6.42 23.63
C ARG A 51 11.23 6.07 23.16
N VAL A 52 10.45 7.06 22.77
CA VAL A 52 9.11 6.83 22.19
C VAL A 52 9.23 6.09 20.86
N LEU A 53 10.16 6.49 20.00
CA LEU A 53 10.41 5.80 18.73
C LEU A 53 10.86 4.35 18.93
N ALA A 54 11.79 4.09 19.84
CA ALA A 54 12.24 2.74 20.19
C ALA A 54 11.10 1.87 20.75
N SER A 55 10.21 2.46 21.55
CA SER A 55 9.03 1.76 22.08
C SER A 55 8.01 1.45 20.96
N LEU A 56 7.83 2.33 19.98
CA LEU A 56 7.00 2.06 18.81
C LEU A 56 7.52 0.90 17.97
N ASP A 57 8.84 0.75 17.85
CA ASP A 57 9.45 -0.31 17.05
C ASP A 57 9.14 -1.72 17.60
N THR A 58 8.86 -1.83 18.89
CA THR A 58 8.52 -3.09 19.56
C THR A 58 7.01 -3.29 19.80
N ALA A 59 6.21 -2.22 19.70
CA ALA A 59 4.77 -2.28 19.95
C ALA A 59 4.01 -3.01 18.86
N ASP A 60 3.04 -3.85 19.21
CA ASP A 60 2.08 -4.42 18.26
C ASP A 60 0.80 -3.56 18.27
N LEU A 61 0.78 -2.51 17.46
CA LEU A 61 -0.40 -1.64 17.30
C LEU A 61 -1.55 -2.33 16.57
N SER A 62 -1.28 -3.45 15.92
CA SER A 62 -2.27 -4.28 15.27
C SER A 62 -2.83 -5.39 16.18
N ASP A 63 -2.59 -5.32 17.50
CA ASP A 63 -3.14 -6.29 18.46
C ASP A 63 -4.67 -6.35 18.35
N MET A 64 -5.18 -7.57 18.25
CA MET A 64 -6.62 -7.83 18.13
C MET A 64 -7.43 -7.27 19.31
N LYS A 65 -6.86 -7.20 20.52
CA LYS A 65 -7.53 -6.59 21.69
C LYS A 65 -7.73 -5.10 21.48
N LEU A 66 -6.72 -4.43 20.94
CA LEU A 66 -6.74 -2.99 20.68
C LEU A 66 -7.78 -2.66 19.59
N LEU A 67 -7.73 -3.40 18.48
CA LEU A 67 -8.69 -3.25 17.38
C LEU A 67 -10.12 -3.57 17.81
N SER A 68 -10.30 -4.60 18.64
CA SER A 68 -11.61 -4.95 19.20
C SER A 68 -12.17 -3.84 20.08
N LYS A 69 -11.32 -3.19 20.89
CA LYS A 69 -11.73 -2.06 21.74
C LYS A 69 -12.17 -0.87 20.88
N GLN A 70 -11.43 -0.55 19.82
CA GLN A 70 -11.79 0.54 18.90
C GLN A 70 -13.11 0.27 18.18
N TYR A 71 -13.29 -0.98 17.68
CA TYR A 71 -14.54 -1.39 17.09
C TYR A 71 -15.72 -1.24 18.06
N GLN A 72 -15.57 -1.73 19.30
CA GLN A 72 -16.62 -1.65 20.34
C GLN A 72 -16.95 -0.20 20.69
N GLN A 73 -15.96 0.66 20.81
CA GLN A 73 -16.16 2.08 21.10
C GLN A 73 -16.95 2.74 19.96
N MET A 74 -16.53 2.57 18.72
CA MET A 74 -17.23 3.14 17.55
C MET A 74 -18.65 2.59 17.44
N ARG A 75 -18.83 1.28 17.63
CA ARG A 75 -20.14 0.62 17.66
C ARG A 75 -21.08 1.21 18.72
N TYR A 76 -20.55 1.45 19.92
CA TYR A 76 -21.32 2.07 21.01
C TYR A 76 -21.74 3.50 20.66
N GLU A 77 -20.84 4.29 20.12
CA GLU A 77 -21.10 5.68 19.73
C GLU A 77 -22.15 5.78 18.61
N LEU A 78 -22.10 4.87 17.64
CA LEU A 78 -23.00 4.89 16.49
C LEU A 78 -24.32 4.13 16.70
N GLY A 79 -24.40 3.23 17.68
CA GLY A 79 -25.57 2.38 17.91
C GLY A 79 -25.86 1.39 16.78
N ARG A 80 -24.88 1.13 15.89
CA ARG A 80 -24.95 0.21 14.74
C ARG A 80 -23.62 -0.44 14.47
N ILE A 81 -23.55 -1.34 13.50
CA ILE A 81 -22.28 -1.85 12.95
C ILE A 81 -21.53 -0.65 12.35
N PRO A 82 -20.31 -0.34 12.83
CA PRO A 82 -19.43 0.64 12.19
C PRO A 82 -19.01 0.16 10.82
N MET A 83 -18.99 1.06 9.83
CA MET A 83 -18.47 0.81 8.50
C MET A 83 -17.03 1.31 8.38
N LEU A 84 -16.27 0.89 7.37
CA LEU A 84 -14.89 1.35 7.16
C LEU A 84 -14.81 2.86 7.00
N MET A 85 -15.79 3.48 6.34
CA MET A 85 -15.86 4.93 6.20
C MET A 85 -16.02 5.66 7.54
N ASP A 86 -16.72 5.09 8.53
CA ASP A 86 -16.80 5.69 9.89
C ASP A 86 -15.42 5.78 10.54
N PHE A 87 -14.55 4.78 10.30
CA PHE A 87 -13.15 4.80 10.77
C PHE A 87 -12.29 5.73 9.92
N ALA A 88 -12.43 5.70 8.59
CA ALA A 88 -11.64 6.48 7.66
C ALA A 88 -11.70 7.99 7.95
N HIS A 89 -12.87 8.50 8.29
CA HIS A 89 -13.06 9.91 8.67
C HIS A 89 -12.31 10.30 9.95
N ARG A 90 -11.99 9.35 10.83
CA ARG A 90 -11.20 9.60 12.05
C ARG A 90 -9.72 9.33 11.84
N ASP A 91 -9.43 8.20 11.22
CA ASP A 91 -8.07 7.72 10.96
C ASP A 91 -8.04 6.75 9.79
N ALA A 92 -7.70 7.25 8.62
CA ALA A 92 -7.61 6.48 7.39
C ALA A 92 -6.66 5.27 7.48
N SER A 93 -5.61 5.35 8.31
CA SER A 93 -4.62 4.28 8.45
C SER A 93 -5.15 3.05 9.20
N LEU A 94 -6.18 3.21 10.02
CA LEU A 94 -6.81 2.13 10.79
C LEU A 94 -7.63 1.18 9.91
N VAL A 95 -8.18 1.69 8.82
CA VAL A 95 -9.11 0.98 7.93
C VAL A 95 -8.54 -0.34 7.41
N PHE A 96 -7.34 -0.29 6.84
CA PHE A 96 -6.67 -1.49 6.32
C PHE A 96 -6.32 -2.48 7.45
N THR A 97 -5.86 -1.97 8.59
CA THR A 97 -5.48 -2.80 9.74
C THR A 97 -6.67 -3.59 10.27
N LEU A 98 -7.84 -2.96 10.40
CA LEU A 98 -9.08 -3.63 10.83
C LEU A 98 -9.49 -4.74 9.84
N ALA A 99 -9.59 -4.40 8.56
CA ALA A 99 -10.07 -5.33 7.53
C ALA A 99 -9.11 -6.51 7.32
N SER A 100 -7.79 -6.26 7.29
CA SER A 100 -6.79 -7.28 6.98
C SER A 100 -6.65 -8.36 8.06
N LYS A 101 -7.08 -8.10 9.31
CA LYS A 101 -6.99 -9.08 10.41
C LYS A 101 -7.77 -10.36 10.15
N ASN A 102 -8.91 -10.28 9.46
CA ASN A 102 -9.71 -11.43 9.07
C ASN A 102 -9.81 -11.59 7.55
N ASN A 103 -8.85 -11.03 6.80
CA ASN A 103 -8.73 -10.96 5.34
C ASN A 103 -9.76 -10.06 4.64
N ASP A 104 -10.86 -9.71 5.28
CA ASP A 104 -11.84 -8.71 4.84
C ASP A 104 -12.62 -8.15 6.04
N TYR A 105 -13.25 -6.98 5.85
CA TYR A 105 -13.92 -6.29 6.93
C TYR A 105 -15.22 -6.97 7.39
N LEU A 106 -15.99 -7.58 6.50
CA LEU A 106 -17.19 -8.33 6.89
C LEU A 106 -16.84 -9.50 7.82
N SER A 107 -15.78 -10.26 7.47
CA SER A 107 -15.28 -11.35 8.31
C SER A 107 -14.82 -10.87 9.68
N PHE A 108 -14.16 -9.69 9.73
CA PHE A 108 -13.79 -9.05 11.00
C PHE A 108 -15.03 -8.72 11.83
N VAL A 109 -16.01 -8.02 11.26
CA VAL A 109 -17.26 -7.63 11.92
C VAL A 109 -18.01 -8.87 12.46
N VAL A 110 -18.24 -9.89 11.64
CA VAL A 110 -18.91 -11.14 12.06
C VAL A 110 -18.18 -11.79 13.24
N SER A 111 -16.84 -11.81 13.19
CA SER A 111 -16.02 -12.35 14.30
C SER A 111 -16.19 -11.53 15.59
N ARG A 112 -16.25 -10.19 15.50
CA ARG A 112 -16.43 -9.32 16.67
C ARG A 112 -17.84 -9.40 17.23
N GLU A 113 -18.88 -9.34 16.41
CA GLU A 113 -20.27 -9.44 16.84
C GLU A 113 -20.55 -10.80 17.51
N LYS A 114 -20.03 -11.91 16.95
CA LYS A 114 -20.09 -13.23 17.61
C LYS A 114 -19.36 -13.29 18.95
N SER A 115 -18.27 -12.54 19.09
CA SER A 115 -17.53 -12.45 20.37
C SER A 115 -18.32 -11.68 21.42
N LEU A 116 -19.03 -10.62 21.04
CA LEU A 116 -19.85 -9.78 21.92
C LEU A 116 -21.08 -10.51 22.45
N SER A 117 -21.65 -11.43 21.68
CA SER A 117 -22.79 -12.24 22.11
C SER A 117 -22.42 -13.36 23.10
N ARG A 118 -21.12 -13.64 23.27
CA ARG A 118 -20.61 -14.70 24.16
C ARG A 118 -19.96 -14.12 25.38
N GLY A 119 -20.41 -14.43 26.58
CA GLY A 119 -19.71 -14.06 27.82
C GLY A 119 -20.63 -13.53 28.91
N LYS A 120 -20.05 -13.27 30.11
CA LYS A 120 -20.77 -12.79 31.28
C LYS A 120 -21.39 -11.39 31.13
N HIS A 121 -20.91 -10.62 30.14
CA HIS A 121 -21.40 -9.28 29.80
C HIS A 121 -21.86 -9.24 28.33
N ALA A 122 -22.64 -10.27 27.91
CA ALA A 122 -23.18 -10.33 26.56
C ALA A 122 -23.99 -9.06 26.23
N SER A 123 -23.60 -8.35 25.18
CA SER A 123 -24.38 -7.26 24.61
C SER A 123 -25.18 -7.76 23.40
N ALA A 124 -26.27 -7.06 23.07
CA ALA A 124 -27.01 -7.36 21.85
C ALA A 124 -26.06 -7.38 20.64
N SER A 125 -26.10 -8.44 19.87
CA SER A 125 -25.28 -8.62 18.67
C SER A 125 -26.09 -8.19 17.44
N TYR A 126 -25.43 -7.59 16.48
CA TYR A 126 -26.01 -7.26 15.17
C TYR A 126 -25.76 -8.36 14.12
N VAL A 127 -25.16 -9.49 14.52
CA VAL A 127 -24.82 -10.57 13.56
C VAL A 127 -26.05 -11.12 12.83
N GLU A 128 -27.21 -11.13 13.48
CA GLU A 128 -28.47 -11.60 12.89
C GLU A 128 -29.02 -10.68 11.78
N GLN A 129 -28.50 -9.45 11.70
CA GLN A 129 -28.85 -8.49 10.64
C GLN A 129 -27.99 -8.70 9.38
N LEU A 130 -26.95 -9.55 9.47
CA LEU A 130 -26.02 -9.84 8.39
C LEU A 130 -26.40 -11.16 7.73
N GLU A 131 -26.94 -11.09 6.53
CA GLU A 131 -27.15 -12.29 5.71
C GLU A 131 -25.82 -12.93 5.33
N PRO A 132 -25.70 -14.27 5.41
CA PRO A 132 -24.48 -14.97 5.00
C PRO A 132 -24.15 -14.74 3.52
N VAL A 133 -22.92 -14.34 3.22
CA VAL A 133 -22.45 -14.18 1.84
C VAL A 133 -21.89 -15.49 1.27
N SER A 134 -21.96 -15.66 -0.05
CA SER A 134 -21.37 -16.79 -0.76
C SER A 134 -19.84 -16.78 -0.71
N ASN A 135 -19.23 -17.91 -1.06
CA ASN A 135 -17.77 -18.00 -1.18
C ASN A 135 -17.21 -17.04 -2.25
N ALA A 136 -17.90 -16.83 -3.36
CA ALA A 136 -17.53 -15.88 -4.39
C ALA A 136 -17.56 -14.44 -3.85
N GLN A 137 -18.63 -14.03 -3.20
CA GLN A 137 -18.77 -12.72 -2.57
C GLN A 137 -17.69 -12.48 -1.49
N SER A 138 -17.45 -13.46 -0.60
CA SER A 138 -16.36 -13.39 0.38
C SER A 138 -15.00 -13.28 -0.30
N GLY A 139 -14.77 -13.99 -1.40
CA GLY A 139 -13.54 -13.91 -2.20
C GLY A 139 -13.32 -12.52 -2.78
N VAL A 140 -14.37 -11.90 -3.32
CA VAL A 140 -14.31 -10.51 -3.83
C VAL A 140 -13.95 -9.53 -2.72
N LEU A 141 -14.57 -9.60 -1.54
CA LEU A 141 -14.22 -8.71 -0.41
C LEU A 141 -12.76 -8.88 0.02
N LYS A 142 -12.23 -10.10 -0.01
CA LYS A 142 -10.81 -10.38 0.26
C LYS A 142 -9.89 -9.78 -0.81
N MET A 143 -10.28 -9.85 -2.08
CA MET A 143 -9.53 -9.25 -3.18
C MET A 143 -9.46 -7.74 -3.02
N LEU A 144 -10.59 -7.05 -2.80
CA LEU A 144 -10.64 -5.60 -2.57
C LEU A 144 -9.77 -5.19 -1.38
N THR A 145 -9.88 -5.91 -0.26
CA THR A 145 -9.07 -5.65 0.93
C THR A 145 -7.58 -5.79 0.63
N ALA A 146 -7.18 -6.87 -0.02
CA ALA A 146 -5.77 -7.18 -0.27
C ALA A 146 -5.12 -6.25 -1.30
N THR A 147 -5.90 -5.77 -2.29
CA THR A 147 -5.35 -5.06 -3.44
C THR A 147 -5.63 -3.57 -3.45
N GLN A 148 -6.73 -3.11 -2.85
CA GLN A 148 -7.21 -1.75 -3.06
C GLN A 148 -7.34 -0.94 -1.77
N LEU A 149 -7.70 -1.56 -0.64
CA LEU A 149 -8.12 -0.84 0.56
C LEU A 149 -7.06 0.10 1.15
N ARG A 150 -5.76 -0.14 0.87
CA ARG A 150 -4.68 0.78 1.27
C ARG A 150 -4.68 2.11 0.49
N GLY A 151 -5.41 2.19 -0.61
CA GLY A 151 -5.46 3.39 -1.45
C GLY A 151 -4.17 3.72 -2.21
N LEU A 152 -3.22 2.77 -2.31
CA LEU A 152 -1.94 2.98 -3.01
C LEU A 152 -2.12 3.15 -4.53
N ARG A 153 -3.18 2.56 -5.08
CA ARG A 153 -3.56 2.64 -6.48
C ARG A 153 -5.07 2.78 -6.57
N PRO A 154 -5.59 3.99 -6.90
CA PRO A 154 -7.03 4.24 -6.92
C PRO A 154 -7.76 3.68 -8.14
N HIS A 155 -7.04 3.23 -9.17
CA HIS A 155 -7.58 2.87 -10.50
C HIS A 155 -8.74 1.86 -10.40
N GLU A 156 -8.50 0.72 -9.78
CA GLU A 156 -9.49 -0.35 -9.67
C GLU A 156 -10.72 0.09 -8.88
N SER A 157 -10.50 0.78 -7.74
CA SER A 157 -11.61 1.29 -6.92
C SER A 157 -12.40 2.38 -7.63
N LEU A 158 -11.74 3.22 -8.43
CA LEU A 158 -12.41 4.25 -9.23
C LEU A 158 -13.26 3.63 -10.35
N ILE A 159 -12.74 2.61 -11.04
CA ILE A 159 -13.52 1.85 -12.04
C ILE A 159 -14.80 1.31 -11.39
N LEU A 160 -14.68 0.63 -10.25
CA LEU A 160 -15.83 0.05 -9.57
C LEU A 160 -16.78 1.13 -9.04
N ALA A 161 -16.27 2.23 -8.51
CA ALA A 161 -17.11 3.34 -8.05
C ALA A 161 -17.94 3.96 -9.18
N VAL A 162 -17.32 4.16 -10.35
CA VAL A 162 -18.01 4.68 -11.56
C VAL A 162 -19.04 3.67 -12.06
N LEU A 163 -18.67 2.39 -12.22
CA LEU A 163 -19.58 1.37 -12.76
C LEU A 163 -20.73 1.01 -11.81
N CYS A 164 -20.55 1.20 -10.49
CA CYS A 164 -21.59 0.97 -9.49
C CYS A 164 -22.37 2.25 -9.13
N ASP A 165 -22.14 3.35 -9.82
CA ASP A 165 -22.80 4.65 -9.60
C ASP A 165 -22.76 5.09 -8.13
N LEU A 166 -21.56 5.07 -7.54
CA LEU A 166 -21.37 5.51 -6.15
C LEU A 166 -21.38 7.04 -6.06
N ASP A 167 -21.75 7.56 -4.88
CA ASP A 167 -21.76 9.01 -4.64
C ASP A 167 -20.35 9.55 -4.37
N TRP A 168 -19.81 10.34 -5.30
CA TRP A 168 -18.49 10.95 -5.16
C TRP A 168 -18.41 11.91 -3.95
N ARG A 169 -19.48 12.63 -3.62
CA ARG A 169 -19.50 13.54 -2.46
C ARG A 169 -19.39 12.80 -1.13
N ARG A 170 -19.89 11.60 -1.08
CA ARG A 170 -19.72 10.71 0.09
C ARG A 170 -18.27 10.25 0.24
N ILE A 171 -17.59 9.97 -0.88
CA ILE A 171 -16.17 9.56 -0.89
C ILE A 171 -15.26 10.76 -0.59
N ASN A 172 -15.53 11.90 -1.21
CA ASN A 172 -14.77 13.15 -1.09
C ASN A 172 -15.66 14.33 -0.72
N PRO A 173 -16.00 14.51 0.57
CA PRO A 173 -16.92 15.59 0.99
C PRO A 173 -16.42 17.00 0.64
N ASP A 174 -15.11 17.18 0.46
CA ASP A 174 -14.48 18.47 0.12
C ASP A 174 -14.30 18.66 -1.40
N CYS A 175 -14.89 17.82 -2.25
CA CYS A 175 -14.75 17.94 -3.70
C CYS A 175 -15.45 19.20 -4.24
N SER A 176 -14.94 19.71 -5.37
CA SER A 176 -15.59 20.77 -6.13
C SER A 176 -16.88 20.25 -6.80
N ASP A 177 -17.77 21.18 -7.19
CA ASP A 177 -18.97 20.83 -7.98
C ASP A 177 -18.58 20.28 -9.35
N ASP A 178 -17.48 20.77 -9.92
CA ASP A 178 -16.96 20.28 -11.19
C ASP A 178 -16.46 18.83 -11.11
N ASP A 179 -15.75 18.47 -10.01
CA ASP A 179 -15.29 17.10 -9.77
C ASP A 179 -16.48 16.14 -9.59
N ALA A 180 -17.48 16.53 -8.82
CA ALA A 180 -18.68 15.74 -8.61
C ALA A 180 -19.47 15.55 -9.92
N SER A 181 -19.64 16.63 -10.70
CA SER A 181 -20.33 16.58 -12.01
C SER A 181 -19.55 15.74 -13.03
N LEU A 182 -18.21 15.80 -13.01
CA LEU A 182 -17.38 14.95 -13.84
C LEU A 182 -17.60 13.47 -13.52
N PHE A 183 -17.54 13.11 -12.24
CA PHE A 183 -17.75 11.74 -11.80
C PHE A 183 -19.14 11.23 -12.20
N GLU A 184 -20.20 11.98 -11.91
CA GLU A 184 -21.59 11.64 -12.23
C GLU A 184 -21.79 11.42 -13.74
N ARG A 185 -21.15 12.25 -14.59
CA ARG A 185 -21.24 12.10 -16.05
C ARG A 185 -20.74 10.74 -16.52
N PHE A 186 -19.70 10.18 -15.91
CA PHE A 186 -19.18 8.87 -16.28
C PHE A 186 -19.95 7.73 -15.59
N SER A 187 -20.41 7.90 -14.36
CA SER A 187 -21.14 6.85 -13.63
C SER A 187 -22.48 6.54 -14.27
N THR A 188 -23.19 7.53 -14.78
CA THR A 188 -24.48 7.34 -15.46
C THR A 188 -24.41 6.56 -16.78
N GLN A 189 -23.21 6.34 -17.33
CA GLN A 189 -23.04 5.57 -18.56
C GLN A 189 -23.00 4.05 -18.30
N HIS A 190 -22.76 3.62 -17.07
CA HIS A 190 -22.57 2.22 -16.66
C HIS A 190 -21.52 1.45 -17.47
N SER A 191 -20.68 2.19 -18.19
CA SER A 191 -19.55 1.66 -18.95
C SER A 191 -18.40 2.66 -18.93
N LEU A 192 -17.17 2.18 -19.05
CA LEU A 192 -15.96 3.00 -18.93
C LEU A 192 -14.89 2.51 -19.93
N SER A 193 -14.47 3.36 -20.84
CA SER A 193 -13.32 3.08 -21.70
C SER A 193 -12.00 3.36 -20.98
N LEU A 194 -10.88 2.91 -21.57
CA LEU A 194 -9.54 3.26 -21.05
C LEU A 194 -9.31 4.78 -21.07
N PHE A 195 -9.80 5.47 -22.10
CA PHE A 195 -9.67 6.91 -22.24
C PHE A 195 -10.52 7.66 -21.19
N ASP A 196 -11.74 7.18 -20.92
CA ASP A 196 -12.59 7.75 -19.87
C ASP A 196 -11.95 7.61 -18.49
N LEU A 197 -11.42 6.41 -18.17
CA LEU A 197 -10.71 6.18 -16.94
C LEU A 197 -9.49 7.11 -16.79
N GLN A 198 -8.72 7.27 -17.87
CA GLN A 198 -7.58 8.18 -17.91
C GLN A 198 -8.01 9.63 -17.64
N THR A 199 -9.13 10.06 -18.24
CA THR A 199 -9.68 11.40 -18.04
C THR A 199 -10.11 11.62 -16.58
N VAL A 200 -10.85 10.69 -15.99
CA VAL A 200 -11.32 10.78 -14.60
C VAL A 200 -10.15 10.77 -13.63
N LEU A 201 -9.15 9.88 -13.84
CA LEU A 201 -7.94 9.83 -13.03
C LEU A 201 -7.14 11.13 -13.09
N SER A 202 -6.94 11.68 -14.29
CA SER A 202 -6.19 12.94 -14.46
C SER A 202 -6.77 14.10 -13.68
N THR A 203 -8.09 14.11 -13.53
CA THR A 203 -8.80 15.18 -12.82
C THR A 203 -8.88 14.92 -11.32
N LEU A 204 -9.37 13.74 -10.93
CA LEU A 204 -9.66 13.44 -9.51
C LEU A 204 -8.41 13.00 -8.73
N PHE A 205 -7.44 12.41 -9.42
CA PHE A 205 -6.19 11.89 -8.84
C PHE A 205 -4.96 12.35 -9.65
N PRO A 206 -4.68 13.66 -9.77
CA PRO A 206 -3.63 14.19 -10.64
C PRO A 206 -2.20 13.75 -10.27
N TYR A 207 -2.03 13.04 -9.15
CA TYR A 207 -0.72 12.57 -8.65
C TYR A 207 -0.45 11.10 -8.93
N VAL A 208 -1.41 10.36 -9.53
CA VAL A 208 -1.18 8.96 -9.90
C VAL A 208 -0.73 8.86 -11.36
N ASP A 209 -0.05 7.77 -11.67
CA ASP A 209 0.28 7.43 -13.05
C ASP A 209 -0.99 6.95 -13.77
N ASN A 210 -1.45 7.72 -14.76
CA ASN A 210 -2.69 7.50 -15.50
C ASN A 210 -2.46 7.09 -16.95
N ASN A 211 -1.27 6.59 -17.29
CA ASN A 211 -1.00 6.13 -18.65
C ASN A 211 -1.90 4.93 -19.02
N ILE A 212 -2.02 4.68 -20.33
CA ILE A 212 -2.93 3.65 -20.88
C ILE A 212 -2.60 2.24 -20.36
N GLN A 213 -1.33 1.97 -20.10
CA GLN A 213 -0.87 0.67 -19.58
C GLN A 213 -1.33 0.47 -18.14
N GLN A 214 -1.25 1.51 -17.30
CA GLN A 214 -1.78 1.49 -15.93
C GLN A 214 -3.30 1.29 -15.92
N CYS A 215 -4.01 2.01 -16.78
CA CYS A 215 -5.46 1.85 -16.93
C CYS A 215 -5.84 0.42 -17.35
N GLY A 216 -5.15 -0.13 -18.35
CA GLY A 216 -5.36 -1.52 -18.81
C GLY A 216 -5.05 -2.56 -17.73
N SER A 217 -3.97 -2.37 -16.98
CA SER A 217 -3.60 -3.25 -15.87
C SER A 217 -4.65 -3.26 -14.74
N ALA A 218 -5.34 -2.13 -14.50
CA ALA A 218 -6.43 -2.07 -13.52
C ALA A 218 -7.62 -2.93 -13.95
N PHE A 219 -8.03 -2.87 -15.22
CA PHE A 219 -9.07 -3.76 -15.75
C PHE A 219 -8.65 -5.24 -15.68
N SER A 220 -7.38 -5.55 -15.96
CA SER A 220 -6.84 -6.91 -15.82
C SER A 220 -6.89 -7.44 -14.38
N THR A 221 -6.73 -6.58 -13.39
CA THR A 221 -6.93 -6.91 -11.98
C THR A 221 -8.40 -7.24 -11.70
N LEU A 222 -9.35 -6.42 -12.19
CA LEU A 222 -10.77 -6.58 -11.93
C LEU A 222 -11.42 -7.72 -12.72
N ASN A 223 -10.91 -8.06 -13.91
CA ASN A 223 -11.35 -9.23 -14.67
C ASN A 223 -10.62 -10.52 -14.28
N TYR A 224 -9.75 -10.45 -13.28
CA TYR A 224 -8.97 -11.56 -12.72
C TYR A 224 -7.89 -12.16 -13.65
N SER A 225 -7.68 -11.61 -14.85
CA SER A 225 -6.62 -12.11 -15.74
C SER A 225 -5.21 -11.91 -15.17
N TYR A 226 -5.01 -10.86 -14.37
CA TYR A 226 -3.75 -10.57 -13.68
C TYR A 226 -3.33 -11.64 -12.68
N PHE A 227 -4.27 -12.26 -11.96
CA PHE A 227 -3.95 -13.13 -10.82
C PHE A 227 -3.50 -14.53 -11.23
N THR A 228 -2.60 -15.11 -10.43
CA THR A 228 -2.30 -16.55 -10.47
C THR A 228 -3.55 -17.39 -10.20
N SER A 229 -3.55 -18.65 -10.65
CA SER A 229 -4.67 -19.58 -10.41
C SER A 229 -4.99 -19.75 -8.91
N ALA A 230 -3.96 -19.76 -8.06
CA ALA A 230 -4.13 -19.85 -6.61
C ALA A 230 -4.87 -18.62 -6.04
N ASN A 231 -4.49 -17.42 -6.46
CA ASN A 231 -5.15 -16.20 -6.01
C ASN A 231 -6.53 -16.00 -6.65
N ARG A 232 -6.75 -16.43 -7.90
CA ARG A 232 -8.10 -16.47 -8.49
C ARG A 232 -9.05 -17.29 -7.61
N THR A 233 -8.64 -18.50 -7.22
CA THR A 233 -9.42 -19.35 -6.32
C THR A 233 -9.65 -18.71 -4.97
N ARG A 234 -8.60 -18.14 -4.36
CA ARG A 234 -8.69 -17.41 -3.08
C ARG A 234 -9.67 -16.24 -3.11
N PHE A 235 -9.74 -15.54 -4.24
CA PHE A 235 -10.55 -14.35 -4.46
C PHE A 235 -11.92 -14.64 -5.08
N GLY A 236 -12.36 -15.89 -5.10
CA GLY A 236 -13.69 -16.30 -5.54
C GLY A 236 -13.82 -16.57 -7.04
N ASN A 237 -12.75 -16.41 -7.80
CA ASN A 237 -12.65 -16.69 -9.26
C ASN A 237 -13.81 -16.09 -10.08
N THR A 238 -14.28 -14.90 -9.70
CA THR A 238 -15.42 -14.24 -10.34
C THR A 238 -14.97 -12.89 -10.88
N SER A 239 -14.91 -12.74 -12.20
CA SER A 239 -14.61 -11.48 -12.86
C SER A 239 -15.67 -10.42 -12.49
N LEU A 240 -15.20 -9.22 -12.11
CA LEU A 240 -16.10 -8.11 -11.77
C LEU A 240 -16.46 -7.28 -13.01
N VAL A 241 -15.57 -7.24 -14.00
CA VAL A 241 -15.74 -6.43 -15.20
C VAL A 241 -15.49 -7.27 -16.45
N CYS A 242 -16.17 -6.93 -17.55
CA CYS A 242 -15.95 -7.49 -18.88
C CYS A 242 -15.87 -6.37 -19.90
N MET A 243 -15.18 -6.63 -21.00
CA MET A 243 -15.12 -5.73 -22.15
C MET A 243 -16.39 -5.88 -22.99
N CYS A 244 -16.96 -4.75 -23.39
CA CYS A 244 -18.10 -4.64 -24.28
C CYS A 244 -17.64 -4.45 -25.74
N ASP A 245 -18.58 -4.52 -26.70
CA ASP A 245 -18.29 -4.44 -28.15
C ASP A 245 -17.67 -3.11 -28.60
N ASN A 246 -17.79 -2.05 -27.81
CA ASN A 246 -17.29 -0.69 -28.11
C ASN A 246 -16.00 -0.32 -27.39
N GLU A 247 -15.17 -1.30 -27.06
CA GLU A 247 -13.90 -1.11 -26.31
C GLU A 247 -14.06 -0.47 -24.92
N SER A 248 -15.28 -0.47 -24.38
CA SER A 248 -15.55 -0.08 -23.00
C SER A 248 -15.71 -1.29 -22.11
N TYR A 249 -15.63 -1.05 -20.79
CA TYR A 249 -15.81 -2.06 -19.77
C TYR A 249 -17.08 -1.77 -18.96
N ALA A 250 -17.80 -2.83 -18.63
CA ALA A 250 -18.98 -2.79 -17.76
C ALA A 250 -18.87 -3.86 -16.68
N LEU A 251 -19.77 -3.83 -15.69
CA LEU A 251 -19.89 -4.93 -14.73
C LEU A 251 -20.30 -6.21 -15.43
N THR A 252 -19.83 -7.36 -14.95
CA THR A 252 -20.31 -8.66 -15.39
C THR A 252 -21.71 -8.93 -14.80
N GLN A 253 -22.49 -9.76 -15.46
CA GLN A 253 -23.80 -10.18 -14.95
C GLN A 253 -23.67 -10.88 -13.58
N GLU A 254 -22.58 -11.64 -13.36
CA GLU A 254 -22.29 -12.25 -12.05
C GLU A 254 -22.05 -11.19 -10.98
N CYS A 255 -21.29 -10.12 -11.29
CA CYS A 255 -21.05 -9.01 -10.35
C CYS A 255 -22.36 -8.30 -10.01
N GLU A 256 -23.18 -7.96 -11.02
CA GLU A 256 -24.50 -7.36 -10.80
C GLU A 256 -25.41 -8.25 -9.93
N SER A 257 -25.43 -9.55 -10.22
CA SER A 257 -26.19 -10.52 -9.41
C SER A 257 -25.71 -10.54 -7.95
N MET A 258 -24.40 -10.49 -7.70
CA MET A 258 -23.86 -10.43 -6.34
C MET A 258 -24.29 -9.15 -5.61
N LEU A 259 -24.41 -8.02 -6.31
CA LEU A 259 -24.81 -6.73 -5.74
C LEU A 259 -26.29 -6.67 -5.32
N HIS A 260 -27.13 -7.61 -5.75
CA HIS A 260 -28.49 -7.75 -5.20
C HIS A 260 -28.51 -8.24 -3.76
N HIS A 261 -27.44 -8.87 -3.27
CA HIS A 261 -27.33 -9.33 -1.88
C HIS A 261 -27.00 -8.14 -0.97
N ALA A 262 -27.91 -7.76 -0.09
CA ALA A 262 -27.82 -6.53 0.70
C ALA A 262 -26.54 -6.42 1.54
N THR A 263 -26.20 -7.47 2.31
CA THR A 263 -24.97 -7.48 3.13
C THR A 263 -23.72 -7.35 2.26
N PHE A 264 -23.62 -8.13 1.17
CA PHE A 264 -22.48 -8.03 0.27
C PHE A 264 -22.35 -6.62 -0.32
N ARG A 265 -23.42 -6.09 -0.90
CA ARG A 265 -23.42 -4.74 -1.48
C ARG A 265 -22.94 -3.69 -0.49
N THR A 266 -23.44 -3.72 0.74
CA THR A 266 -23.06 -2.75 1.79
C THR A 266 -21.55 -2.79 2.07
N PHE A 267 -20.97 -3.96 2.27
CA PHE A 267 -19.54 -4.08 2.57
C PHE A 267 -18.65 -3.91 1.34
N PHE A 268 -19.14 -4.25 0.16
CA PHE A 268 -18.45 -4.02 -1.11
C PHE A 268 -18.31 -2.52 -1.40
N THR A 269 -19.42 -1.77 -1.35
CA THR A 269 -19.42 -0.32 -1.61
C THR A 269 -18.60 0.42 -0.56
N ASP A 270 -18.77 0.11 0.73
CA ASP A 270 -17.98 0.69 1.82
C ASP A 270 -16.47 0.45 1.65
N THR A 271 -16.07 -0.74 1.19
CA THR A 271 -14.65 -1.05 0.94
C THR A 271 -14.08 -0.20 -0.22
N ILE A 272 -14.86 0.01 -1.28
CA ILE A 272 -14.47 0.85 -2.42
C ILE A 272 -14.37 2.32 -1.99
N GLU A 273 -15.39 2.83 -1.30
CA GLU A 273 -15.42 4.20 -0.79
C GLU A 273 -14.22 4.47 0.13
N ALA A 274 -13.95 3.57 1.07
CA ALA A 274 -12.82 3.67 1.99
C ALA A 274 -11.46 3.59 1.27
N SER A 275 -11.35 2.76 0.22
CA SER A 275 -10.15 2.69 -0.62
C SER A 275 -9.86 4.02 -1.32
N LEU A 276 -10.86 4.63 -1.93
CA LEU A 276 -10.74 5.93 -2.61
C LEU A 276 -10.47 7.05 -1.61
N PHE A 277 -11.12 7.04 -0.45
CA PHE A 277 -10.84 7.98 0.62
C PHE A 277 -9.38 7.89 1.09
N ASN A 278 -8.85 6.68 1.27
CA ASN A 278 -7.44 6.45 1.61
C ASN A 278 -6.49 6.97 0.51
N ALA A 279 -6.81 6.76 -0.77
CA ALA A 279 -6.03 7.29 -1.88
C ALA A 279 -5.99 8.83 -1.88
N LEU A 280 -7.13 9.47 -1.63
CA LEU A 280 -7.20 10.92 -1.47
C LEU A 280 -6.39 11.41 -0.27
N ALA A 281 -6.45 10.70 0.87
CA ALA A 281 -5.67 11.03 2.06
C ALA A 281 -4.17 10.94 1.81
N LEU A 282 -3.69 9.88 1.14
CA LEU A 282 -2.29 9.73 0.72
C LEU A 282 -1.86 10.85 -0.22
N SER A 283 -2.67 11.19 -1.21
CA SER A 283 -2.39 12.28 -2.16
C SER A 283 -2.30 13.63 -1.46
N ARG A 284 -3.21 13.91 -0.52
CA ARG A 284 -3.20 15.14 0.29
C ARG A 284 -1.95 15.22 1.16
N GLU A 285 -1.54 14.12 1.78
CA GLU A 285 -0.34 14.07 2.63
C GLU A 285 0.94 14.23 1.81
N ALA A 286 1.06 13.56 0.66
CA ALA A 286 2.19 13.73 -0.25
C ALA A 286 2.30 15.19 -0.72
N ARG A 287 1.18 15.84 -1.05
CA ARG A 287 1.14 17.26 -1.43
C ARG A 287 1.62 18.17 -0.30
N LYS A 288 1.16 17.96 0.94
CA LYS A 288 1.60 18.73 2.12
C LYS A 288 3.12 18.61 2.31
N ARG A 289 3.66 17.43 2.11
CA ARG A 289 5.10 17.14 2.21
C ARG A 289 5.89 17.54 0.96
N ARG A 290 5.23 18.09 -0.09
CA ARG A 290 5.82 18.42 -1.38
C ARG A 290 6.53 17.24 -2.04
N ILE A 291 6.01 16.04 -1.85
CA ILE A 291 6.49 14.82 -2.49
C ILE A 291 5.71 14.64 -3.79
N MET A 292 6.45 14.58 -4.91
CA MET A 292 5.89 14.18 -6.20
C MET A 292 6.03 12.65 -6.30
N PRO A 293 4.93 11.91 -6.55
CA PRO A 293 5.02 10.48 -6.82
C PRO A 293 5.87 10.19 -8.05
N ASP A 294 6.60 9.09 -8.01
CA ASP A 294 7.40 8.59 -9.12
C ASP A 294 6.73 7.30 -9.63
N HIS A 295 6.13 7.34 -10.82
CA HIS A 295 5.30 6.25 -11.37
C HIS A 295 4.26 5.73 -10.37
N GLY A 296 3.62 6.62 -9.63
CA GLY A 296 2.63 6.28 -8.60
C GLY A 296 3.22 5.88 -7.24
N PHE A 297 4.54 5.74 -7.11
CA PHE A 297 5.18 5.48 -5.83
C PHE A 297 5.41 6.77 -5.05
N ILE A 298 5.00 6.78 -3.80
CA ILE A 298 5.19 7.90 -2.88
C ILE A 298 6.41 7.61 -2.00
N TYR A 299 7.40 8.50 -2.03
CA TYR A 299 8.61 8.38 -1.23
C TYR A 299 8.31 8.21 0.27
N GLY A 300 8.95 7.22 0.89
CA GLY A 300 8.80 6.89 2.31
C GLY A 300 7.51 6.13 2.68
N GLU A 301 6.66 5.77 1.68
CA GLU A 301 5.57 4.85 1.90
C GLU A 301 6.03 3.39 1.78
N LYS A 302 5.28 2.47 2.42
CA LYS A 302 5.56 1.03 2.36
C LYS A 302 4.71 0.34 1.30
N TYR A 303 5.36 -0.52 0.53
CA TYR A 303 4.74 -1.33 -0.51
C TYR A 303 5.06 -2.80 -0.31
N SER A 304 4.07 -3.67 -0.47
CA SER A 304 4.32 -5.10 -0.63
C SER A 304 4.82 -5.38 -2.05
N LEU A 305 5.45 -6.52 -2.24
CA LEU A 305 5.88 -6.95 -3.57
C LEU A 305 4.70 -6.96 -4.57
N ALA A 306 3.53 -7.42 -4.15
CA ALA A 306 2.33 -7.43 -4.99
C ALA A 306 1.86 -6.02 -5.37
N ASP A 307 1.94 -5.04 -4.46
CA ASP A 307 1.64 -3.63 -4.75
C ASP A 307 2.59 -3.08 -5.80
N VAL A 308 3.90 -3.37 -5.66
CA VAL A 308 4.93 -2.90 -6.59
C VAL A 308 4.67 -3.42 -8.01
N MET A 309 4.40 -4.72 -8.16
CA MET A 309 4.15 -5.30 -9.49
C MET A 309 2.94 -4.69 -10.17
N ARG A 310 1.85 -4.44 -9.42
CA ARG A 310 0.66 -3.76 -9.96
C ARG A 310 0.94 -2.30 -10.32
N LEU A 311 1.67 -1.56 -9.48
CA LEU A 311 2.06 -0.17 -9.75
C LEU A 311 3.05 -0.06 -10.91
N CYS A 312 3.87 -1.07 -11.17
CA CYS A 312 4.68 -1.18 -12.38
C CYS A 312 3.87 -1.64 -13.61
N ALA A 313 2.55 -1.84 -13.49
CA ALA A 313 1.65 -2.34 -14.54
C ALA A 313 2.09 -3.68 -15.17
N TRP A 314 2.70 -4.57 -14.41
CA TRP A 314 3.07 -5.89 -14.90
C TRP A 314 1.84 -6.67 -15.32
N LYS A 315 1.97 -7.44 -16.40
CA LYS A 315 0.86 -8.18 -16.99
C LYS A 315 0.32 -9.28 -16.08
N ASP A 316 1.24 -9.97 -15.35
CA ASP A 316 0.92 -11.12 -14.54
C ASP A 316 1.42 -10.95 -13.10
N GLU A 317 0.63 -11.44 -12.15
CA GLU A 317 1.01 -11.49 -10.75
C GLU A 317 2.25 -12.36 -10.54
N GLN A 318 3.18 -11.86 -9.73
CA GLN A 318 4.39 -12.58 -9.37
C GLN A 318 4.33 -13.09 -7.93
N ILE A 319 4.75 -14.32 -7.74
CA ILE A 319 4.97 -14.87 -6.40
C ILE A 319 6.37 -14.45 -5.88
N PRO A 320 6.54 -14.23 -4.57
CA PRO A 320 7.80 -13.73 -4.00
C PRO A 320 9.02 -14.57 -4.38
N GLN A 321 8.87 -15.89 -4.49
CA GLN A 321 9.94 -16.81 -4.84
C GLN A 321 10.50 -16.56 -6.26
N ASN A 322 9.65 -16.13 -7.19
CA ASN A 322 10.05 -15.84 -8.57
C ASN A 322 10.77 -14.51 -8.73
N VAL A 323 10.55 -13.58 -7.78
CA VAL A 323 11.20 -12.26 -7.79
C VAL A 323 12.57 -12.31 -7.13
N GLY A 324 12.68 -12.94 -5.95
CA GLY A 324 13.96 -13.21 -5.28
C GLY A 324 14.86 -11.99 -5.12
N GLY A 325 14.35 -10.84 -4.66
CA GLY A 325 15.11 -9.62 -4.47
C GLY A 325 15.01 -8.62 -5.63
N TYR A 326 14.93 -9.05 -6.88
CA TYR A 326 14.65 -8.20 -8.04
C TYR A 326 14.18 -9.06 -9.22
N LYS A 327 13.56 -8.44 -10.21
CA LYS A 327 13.22 -9.09 -11.47
C LYS A 327 13.02 -8.03 -12.56
N LEU A 328 13.60 -8.26 -13.73
CA LEU A 328 13.40 -7.44 -14.90
C LEU A 328 12.07 -7.79 -15.57
N ASP A 329 11.30 -6.78 -15.94
CA ASP A 329 10.21 -6.86 -16.88
C ASP A 329 10.48 -5.91 -18.06
N THR A 330 10.67 -6.50 -19.23
CA THR A 330 11.00 -5.76 -20.44
C THR A 330 9.80 -5.07 -21.08
N ASP A 331 8.58 -5.56 -20.83
CA ASP A 331 7.35 -4.99 -21.37
C ASP A 331 7.04 -3.62 -20.74
N THR A 332 7.38 -3.47 -19.46
CA THR A 332 7.23 -2.22 -18.71
C THR A 332 8.54 -1.45 -18.52
N ASN A 333 9.65 -1.95 -19.07
CA ASN A 333 11.00 -1.40 -18.84
C ASN A 333 11.29 -1.13 -17.35
N SER A 334 10.90 -2.06 -16.47
CA SER A 334 11.04 -1.90 -15.03
C SER A 334 11.86 -3.01 -14.37
N LEU A 335 12.70 -2.63 -13.41
CA LEU A 335 13.50 -3.52 -12.57
C LEU A 335 13.34 -3.13 -11.10
N PRO A 336 12.23 -3.45 -10.44
CA PRO A 336 12.08 -3.18 -9.02
C PRO A 336 13.07 -4.00 -8.20
N ILE A 337 13.80 -3.33 -7.29
CA ILE A 337 14.83 -3.91 -6.43
C ILE A 337 14.34 -3.88 -4.98
N PHE A 338 14.39 -5.04 -4.31
CA PHE A 338 13.97 -5.23 -2.92
C PHE A 338 15.18 -5.62 -2.05
N ILE A 339 15.62 -4.69 -1.23
CA ILE A 339 16.77 -4.86 -0.34
C ILE A 339 16.29 -5.18 1.07
N LYS A 340 16.83 -6.24 1.64
CA LYS A 340 16.71 -6.57 3.06
C LYS A 340 17.96 -6.07 3.78
N TYR A 341 17.91 -4.87 4.31
CA TYR A 341 19.04 -4.25 4.98
C TYR A 341 19.44 -5.06 6.23
N GLU A 342 20.76 -5.24 6.44
CA GLU A 342 21.33 -6.09 7.50
C GLU A 342 21.00 -7.60 7.38
N ALA A 343 20.60 -8.06 6.21
CA ALA A 343 20.52 -9.51 5.96
C ALA A 343 21.93 -10.08 5.77
N SER A 344 22.22 -11.18 6.43
CA SER A 344 23.55 -11.83 6.39
C SER A 344 23.94 -12.40 5.02
N GLN A 345 23.00 -12.56 4.10
CA GLN A 345 23.20 -13.29 2.85
C GLN A 345 23.90 -12.46 1.76
N TYR A 346 23.66 -11.13 1.72
CA TYR A 346 24.24 -10.21 0.75
C TYR A 346 24.72 -8.95 1.47
N GLY A 347 25.80 -8.33 0.94
CA GLY A 347 26.40 -7.14 1.51
C GLY A 347 25.74 -5.82 1.12
N ASP A 348 24.45 -5.85 0.67
CA ASP A 348 23.72 -4.63 0.31
C ASP A 348 23.80 -3.58 1.41
N ARG A 349 24.29 -2.38 1.07
CA ARG A 349 24.46 -1.30 2.06
C ARG A 349 24.39 0.07 1.42
N PHE A 350 24.02 1.06 2.20
CA PHE A 350 24.24 2.44 1.83
C PHE A 350 25.72 2.79 1.91
N LEU A 351 26.28 3.32 0.83
CA LEU A 351 27.60 3.96 0.84
C LEU A 351 27.49 5.40 1.40
N ASN A 352 26.38 6.06 1.07
CA ASN A 352 25.94 7.35 1.61
C ASN A 352 24.42 7.47 1.34
N PRO A 353 23.73 8.53 1.82
CA PRO A 353 22.28 8.63 1.60
C PRO A 353 21.82 8.65 0.14
N GLY A 354 22.69 8.92 -0.82
CA GLY A 354 22.38 8.95 -2.27
C GLY A 354 22.87 7.74 -3.05
N GLU A 355 23.62 6.83 -2.43
CA GLU A 355 24.27 5.72 -3.13
C GLU A 355 24.17 4.42 -2.35
N ILE A 356 23.82 3.35 -3.06
CA ILE A 356 23.61 2.00 -2.51
C ILE A 356 24.53 1.02 -3.24
N GLU A 357 25.41 0.34 -2.51
CA GLU A 357 26.09 -0.85 -3.02
C GLU A 357 25.09 -2.01 -3.02
N TRP A 358 24.88 -2.56 -4.20
CA TRP A 358 23.86 -3.59 -4.44
C TRP A 358 24.47 -4.84 -5.04
N PHE A 359 24.07 -5.99 -4.52
CA PHE A 359 24.51 -7.32 -4.94
C PHE A 359 23.43 -8.01 -5.77
N SER A 360 23.82 -8.57 -6.89
CA SER A 360 22.93 -9.43 -7.67
C SER A 360 22.58 -10.72 -6.93
N LYS A 361 21.62 -11.46 -7.47
CA LYS A 361 21.42 -12.87 -7.11
C LYS A 361 22.63 -13.71 -7.42
N ASN A 362 22.73 -14.87 -6.77
CA ASN A 362 23.75 -15.85 -7.06
C ASN A 362 23.74 -16.30 -8.53
N ASN A 363 24.92 -16.66 -9.03
CA ASN A 363 25.15 -17.14 -10.39
C ASN A 363 24.73 -16.11 -11.47
N ARG A 364 25.04 -14.85 -11.24
CA ARG A 364 24.88 -13.75 -12.20
C ARG A 364 26.25 -13.26 -12.69
N SER A 365 26.23 -12.70 -13.89
CA SER A 365 27.39 -12.08 -14.54
C SER A 365 26.94 -10.80 -15.26
N LEU A 366 27.89 -10.01 -15.73
CA LEU A 366 27.60 -8.84 -16.59
C LEU A 366 26.90 -9.21 -17.89
N GLN A 367 26.93 -10.50 -18.28
CA GLN A 367 26.23 -11.03 -19.46
C GLN A 367 24.79 -11.47 -19.18
N SER A 368 24.34 -11.47 -17.92
CA SER A 368 22.96 -11.79 -17.55
C SER A 368 22.00 -10.76 -18.17
N PRO A 369 20.78 -11.16 -18.59
CA PRO A 369 19.85 -10.27 -19.30
C PRO A 369 19.56 -8.96 -18.56
N GLU A 370 19.36 -9.03 -17.25
CA GLU A 370 19.10 -7.88 -16.41
C GLU A 370 20.28 -6.89 -16.36
N PHE A 371 21.53 -7.37 -16.39
CA PHE A 371 22.71 -6.50 -16.40
C PHE A 371 22.98 -5.92 -17.78
N LYS A 372 22.75 -6.69 -18.86
CA LYS A 372 22.80 -6.11 -20.22
C LYS A 372 21.79 -4.97 -20.37
N TRP A 373 20.57 -5.17 -19.86
CA TRP A 373 19.57 -4.12 -19.86
C TRP A 373 19.97 -2.96 -18.95
N LEU A 374 20.37 -3.23 -17.71
CA LEU A 374 20.70 -2.21 -16.72
C LEU A 374 21.90 -1.33 -17.12
N LEU A 375 22.88 -1.89 -17.83
CA LEU A 375 24.12 -1.21 -18.24
C LEU A 375 23.99 -0.60 -19.64
N ASP A 376 22.90 -0.83 -20.37
CA ASP A 376 22.69 -0.21 -21.68
C ASP A 376 22.54 1.32 -21.55
N GLY A 377 23.40 2.06 -22.22
CA GLY A 377 23.40 3.53 -22.27
C GLY A 377 23.79 4.21 -20.97
N THR A 378 24.56 3.56 -20.10
CA THR A 378 25.07 4.18 -18.86
C THR A 378 26.03 5.35 -19.14
N GLU A 379 26.65 5.42 -20.34
CA GLU A 379 27.45 6.54 -20.79
C GLU A 379 26.63 7.84 -21.02
N HIS A 380 25.30 7.72 -21.13
CA HIS A 380 24.36 8.83 -21.33
C HIS A 380 23.38 8.91 -20.15
N THR A 381 23.85 9.28 -18.98
CA THR A 381 23.09 9.25 -17.71
C THR A 381 21.79 10.06 -17.75
N SER A 382 21.73 11.16 -18.51
CA SER A 382 20.51 11.97 -18.65
C SER A 382 19.37 11.24 -19.40
N GLU A 383 19.70 10.31 -20.30
CA GLU A 383 18.76 9.52 -21.09
C GLU A 383 18.46 8.17 -20.44
N TRP A 384 19.39 7.63 -19.68
CA TRP A 384 19.29 6.32 -19.05
C TRP A 384 18.01 6.17 -18.23
N LYS A 385 17.70 7.12 -17.34
CA LYS A 385 16.51 7.11 -16.50
C LYS A 385 15.17 7.12 -17.28
N ASN A 386 15.19 7.62 -18.53
CA ASN A 386 13.99 7.64 -19.37
C ASN A 386 13.71 6.29 -20.02
N ARG A 387 14.71 5.43 -20.11
CA ARG A 387 14.64 4.07 -20.67
C ARG A 387 14.58 2.99 -19.61
N HIS A 388 14.96 3.32 -18.36
CA HIS A 388 15.07 2.36 -17.26
C HIS A 388 14.30 2.86 -16.05
N PHE A 389 13.28 2.13 -15.64
CA PHE A 389 12.60 2.39 -14.38
C PHE A 389 13.10 1.38 -13.32
N VAL A 390 13.95 1.84 -12.39
CA VAL A 390 14.58 1.02 -11.36
C VAL A 390 14.19 1.52 -9.97
N PRO A 391 12.95 1.23 -9.50
CA PRO A 391 12.49 1.66 -8.19
C PRO A 391 13.11 0.78 -7.10
N ILE A 392 13.56 1.41 -6.00
CA ILE A 392 14.29 0.76 -4.92
C ILE A 392 13.45 0.73 -3.66
N PHE A 393 13.33 -0.45 -3.08
CA PHE A 393 12.53 -0.75 -1.90
C PHE A 393 13.40 -1.38 -0.83
N ILE A 394 13.42 -0.80 0.38
CA ILE A 394 14.30 -1.25 1.47
C ILE A 394 13.47 -1.58 2.71
N ARG A 395 13.84 -2.66 3.38
CA ARG A 395 13.27 -3.09 4.66
C ARG A 395 14.37 -3.53 5.60
N ARG A 396 14.28 -3.15 6.86
CA ARG A 396 15.18 -3.66 7.90
C ARG A 396 14.91 -5.13 8.21
N LYS A 397 15.94 -5.86 8.63
CA LYS A 397 15.78 -7.23 9.14
C LYS A 397 14.81 -7.30 10.33
N ALA A 398 14.85 -6.29 11.21
CA ALA A 398 13.92 -6.21 12.36
C ALA A 398 12.44 -6.15 11.97
N GLU A 399 12.13 -5.73 10.75
CA GLU A 399 10.77 -5.60 10.20
C GLU A 399 10.39 -6.78 9.28
N GLU A 400 11.09 -7.88 9.32
CA GLU A 400 10.90 -9.00 8.38
C GLU A 400 9.48 -9.58 8.40
N LYS A 401 8.77 -9.49 9.53
CA LYS A 401 7.38 -9.94 9.66
C LYS A 401 6.39 -9.10 8.85
N GLU A 402 6.73 -7.85 8.52
CA GLU A 402 5.83 -6.90 7.84
C GLU A 402 5.88 -7.07 6.33
N LYS A 403 6.26 -7.97 5.65
CA LYS A 403 6.21 -8.26 4.20
C LYS A 403 6.20 -7.05 3.24
N SER A 404 6.40 -5.82 3.73
CA SER A 404 6.42 -4.57 2.98
C SER A 404 7.76 -3.85 3.13
N TYR A 405 8.08 -2.97 2.15
CA TYR A 405 9.35 -2.29 2.02
C TYR A 405 9.12 -0.80 1.81
N TYR A 406 9.95 0.05 2.39
CA TYR A 406 9.93 1.50 2.14
C TYR A 406 10.43 1.79 0.73
N TYR A 407 9.66 2.57 -0.02
CA TYR A 407 10.14 3.15 -1.27
C TYR A 407 11.12 4.29 -0.96
N VAL A 408 12.35 4.15 -1.40
CA VAL A 408 13.43 5.15 -1.14
C VAL A 408 13.78 5.99 -2.38
N GLY A 409 13.09 5.78 -3.48
CA GLY A 409 13.32 6.46 -4.75
C GLY A 409 13.73 5.50 -5.86
N SER A 410 13.95 6.03 -7.06
CA SER A 410 14.44 5.27 -8.22
C SER A 410 15.92 5.58 -8.48
N ALA A 411 16.64 4.58 -8.98
CA ALA A 411 17.99 4.80 -9.47
C ALA A 411 17.97 5.66 -10.74
N VAL A 412 18.93 6.55 -10.87
CA VAL A 412 19.15 7.42 -12.06
C VAL A 412 20.45 7.09 -12.78
N ALA A 413 21.30 6.31 -12.16
CA ALA A 413 22.56 5.81 -12.75
C ALA A 413 23.01 4.54 -12.02
N VAL A 414 23.82 3.75 -12.70
CA VAL A 414 24.50 2.56 -12.19
C VAL A 414 25.97 2.68 -12.50
N ASP A 415 26.79 2.64 -11.45
CA ASP A 415 28.24 2.75 -11.56
C ASP A 415 28.94 1.50 -11.03
N ASP A 416 30.22 1.35 -11.33
CA ASP A 416 31.14 0.35 -10.77
C ASP A 416 30.67 -1.10 -10.85
N ALA A 417 29.87 -1.43 -11.88
CA ALA A 417 29.38 -2.79 -12.06
C ALA A 417 30.53 -3.75 -12.40
N HIS A 418 30.75 -4.74 -11.54
CA HIS A 418 31.82 -5.72 -11.72
C HIS A 418 31.42 -7.10 -11.16
N GLU A 419 32.01 -8.15 -11.73
CA GLU A 419 31.84 -9.52 -11.27
C GLU A 419 32.66 -9.76 -10.00
N SER A 420 32.07 -10.45 -9.04
CA SER A 420 32.67 -10.79 -7.75
C SER A 420 32.21 -12.16 -7.26
N VAL A 421 32.68 -12.58 -6.11
CA VAL A 421 32.28 -13.82 -5.45
C VAL A 421 31.67 -13.48 -4.09
N ASN A 422 30.44 -13.88 -3.89
CA ASN A 422 29.79 -13.86 -2.59
C ASN A 422 30.05 -15.16 -1.84
N ILE A 423 30.47 -15.06 -0.58
CA ILE A 423 30.73 -16.20 0.30
C ILE A 423 29.61 -16.20 1.36
N ALA A 424 28.77 -17.22 1.32
CA ALA A 424 27.70 -17.40 2.30
C ALA A 424 28.26 -17.86 3.66
N ASP A 425 27.46 -17.75 4.72
CA ASP A 425 27.85 -18.13 6.08
C ASP A 425 28.28 -19.62 6.21
N ASP A 426 27.79 -20.48 5.32
CA ASP A 426 28.19 -21.92 5.24
C ASP A 426 29.46 -22.17 4.42
N GLY A 427 30.11 -21.09 3.94
CA GLY A 427 31.31 -21.17 3.08
C GLY A 427 31.04 -21.39 1.60
N THR A 428 29.76 -21.50 1.18
CA THR A 428 29.41 -21.65 -0.23
C THR A 428 29.75 -20.38 -1.02
N GLN A 429 30.50 -20.54 -2.12
CA GLN A 429 30.87 -19.44 -3.00
C GLN A 429 29.94 -19.37 -4.21
N SER A 430 29.48 -18.18 -4.52
CA SER A 430 28.59 -17.90 -5.66
C SER A 430 29.06 -16.67 -6.42
N LYS A 431 29.04 -16.74 -7.75
CA LYS A 431 29.29 -15.56 -8.59
C LYS A 431 28.17 -14.55 -8.42
N VAL A 432 28.52 -13.29 -8.27
CA VAL A 432 27.59 -12.17 -8.18
C VAL A 432 28.13 -11.00 -9.00
N VAL A 433 27.25 -10.06 -9.32
CA VAL A 433 27.63 -8.73 -9.81
C VAL A 433 27.36 -7.75 -8.67
N ILE A 434 28.36 -6.92 -8.39
CA ILE A 434 28.23 -5.79 -7.45
C ILE A 434 28.17 -4.52 -8.28
N SER A 435 27.28 -3.61 -7.91
CA SER A 435 27.16 -2.31 -8.57
C SER A 435 26.70 -1.24 -7.59
N THR A 436 26.99 0.02 -7.90
CA THR A 436 26.54 1.18 -7.15
C THR A 436 25.31 1.80 -7.83
N LEU A 437 24.19 1.78 -7.14
CA LEU A 437 22.94 2.41 -7.58
C LEU A 437 22.91 3.85 -7.05
N LYS A 438 22.78 4.84 -7.95
CA LYS A 438 22.63 6.25 -7.58
C LYS A 438 21.18 6.65 -7.55
N LEU A 439 20.71 7.14 -6.42
CA LEU A 439 19.33 7.62 -6.24
C LEU A 439 19.12 9.00 -6.88
N ALA A 440 17.92 9.24 -7.40
CA ALA A 440 17.51 10.54 -7.92
C ALA A 440 17.61 11.67 -6.87
N LYS A 441 17.37 11.32 -5.60
CA LYS A 441 17.52 12.20 -4.43
C LYS A 441 18.08 11.38 -3.27
N PRO A 442 18.96 11.96 -2.45
CA PRO A 442 19.39 11.30 -1.22
C PRO A 442 18.20 10.97 -0.32
N VAL A 443 18.29 9.83 0.36
CA VAL A 443 17.32 9.44 1.39
C VAL A 443 17.35 10.47 2.52
N ASP A 444 16.18 10.91 2.98
CA ASP A 444 16.11 11.90 4.05
C ASP A 444 16.73 11.38 5.35
N PRO A 445 17.27 12.26 6.22
CA PRO A 445 18.04 11.85 7.39
C PRO A 445 17.27 10.95 8.37
N GLU A 446 15.95 11.10 8.47
CA GLU A 446 15.14 10.32 9.41
C GLU A 446 14.89 8.90 8.88
N LEU A 447 14.51 8.77 7.61
CA LEU A 447 14.35 7.46 6.99
C LEU A 447 15.70 6.74 6.89
N TYR A 448 16.78 7.45 6.55
CA TYR A 448 18.14 6.89 6.52
C TYR A 448 18.54 6.32 7.88
N ARG A 449 18.37 7.10 8.96
CA ARG A 449 18.65 6.64 10.33
C ARG A 449 17.77 5.45 10.72
N HIS A 450 16.49 5.48 10.33
CA HIS A 450 15.59 4.36 10.59
C HIS A 450 16.07 3.09 9.90
N LEU A 451 16.47 3.16 8.64
CA LEU A 451 16.89 2.00 7.85
C LEU A 451 18.26 1.47 8.26
N THR A 452 19.22 2.34 8.59
CA THR A 452 20.61 1.97 8.84
C THR A 452 21.00 1.89 10.31
N GLY A 453 20.23 2.52 11.21
CA GLY A 453 20.62 2.74 12.60
C GLY A 453 21.68 3.83 12.78
N ASN A 454 22.20 4.39 11.70
CA ASN A 454 23.27 5.41 11.71
C ASN A 454 22.70 6.81 11.43
N PRO A 455 23.27 7.90 12.00
CA PRO A 455 22.91 9.24 11.60
C PRO A 455 23.28 9.45 10.11
N ALA A 456 22.41 10.13 9.36
CA ALA A 456 22.82 10.71 8.09
C ALA A 456 23.81 11.84 8.37
N PHE A 457 24.92 11.87 7.67
CA PHE A 457 26.05 12.80 7.86
C PHE A 457 25.63 14.27 7.89
#